data_da5492542e775a75035e8bb8357f6379
#
_entry.id   da5492542e775a75035e8bb8357f6379
#
_cell.length_a   1.000
_cell.length_b   1.000
_cell.length_c   1.000
_cell.angle_alpha   90.00
_cell.angle_beta   90.00
_cell.angle_gamma   90.00
#
_symmetry.space_group_name_H-M   'P 1'
#
loop_
_entity.id
_entity.type
_entity.pdbx_description
1 polymer ?
#
loop_
_entity_poly.entity_id
_entity_poly.type
_entity_poly.pdbx_seq_one_letter_code
_entity_poly.pdbx_strand_id
1 'polypeptide(L)'
;MSDEQRSPHDGANYRLDEAVVSERDGVLRADDYDDVYFAARDGLAESRHVFIDGTNFAETLHRHKHLTIAETGFGSGLNFLAVLDVLQKFSDYQIDYIAFEARPLPADVIARTHAGFPSLAAHSTALLDNLPPRWPGVHLCHFNQGQVRLHLHYGEAEDCLAQSRFCADIW
;
A
#
# COMPACT_ATOMS: atom_id res chain seq x y z
N MET A 1 25.78 -17.90 -41.57
CA MET A 1 25.72 -17.19 -40.30
C MET A 1 24.24 -16.88 -40.08
N SER A 2 23.61 -17.73 -39.31
CA SER A 2 22.15 -17.72 -39.13
C SER A 2 21.85 -16.84 -37.88
N ASP A 3 21.17 -15.73 -38.11
CA ASP A 3 20.60 -14.90 -37.04
C ASP A 3 19.45 -15.69 -36.40
N GLU A 4 19.71 -16.26 -35.23
CA GLU A 4 18.68 -16.84 -34.38
C GLU A 4 17.85 -15.68 -33.79
N GLN A 5 16.73 -15.39 -34.42
CA GLN A 5 15.67 -14.55 -33.90
C GLN A 5 15.13 -15.23 -32.62
N ARG A 6 15.58 -14.75 -31.46
CA ARG A 6 14.94 -15.08 -30.18
C ARG A 6 13.50 -14.56 -30.22
N SER A 7 12.57 -15.49 -30.14
CA SER A 7 11.15 -15.19 -29.95
C SER A 7 10.91 -14.47 -28.62
N PRO A 8 10.15 -13.36 -28.57
CA PRO A 8 9.90 -12.62 -27.33
C PRO A 8 8.86 -13.26 -26.39
N HIS A 9 8.56 -14.55 -26.57
CA HIS A 9 7.55 -15.28 -25.80
C HIS A 9 8.10 -16.51 -25.04
N ASP A 10 9.35 -16.47 -24.61
CA ASP A 10 9.76 -17.38 -23.53
C ASP A 10 9.07 -16.88 -22.25
N GLY A 11 8.20 -17.75 -21.68
CA GLY A 11 7.28 -17.46 -20.58
C GLY A 11 7.94 -16.86 -19.35
N ALA A 12 8.36 -15.59 -19.47
CA ALA A 12 8.83 -14.81 -18.37
C ALA A 12 7.69 -14.73 -17.35
N ASN A 13 7.96 -15.18 -16.14
CA ASN A 13 7.05 -15.02 -15.03
C ASN A 13 6.92 -13.51 -14.77
N TYR A 14 5.88 -12.88 -15.32
CA TYR A 14 5.62 -11.44 -15.14
C TYR A 14 5.14 -11.08 -13.72
N ARG A 15 5.05 -12.06 -12.83
CA ARG A 15 4.69 -11.80 -11.43
C ARG A 15 5.92 -11.37 -10.65
N LEU A 16 5.74 -10.37 -9.78
CA LEU A 16 6.71 -10.05 -8.75
C LEU A 16 6.83 -11.21 -7.77
N ASP A 17 8.03 -11.39 -7.24
CA ASP A 17 8.27 -12.32 -6.15
C ASP A 17 7.46 -11.88 -4.91
N GLU A 18 7.03 -12.85 -4.13
CA GLU A 18 6.42 -12.58 -2.83
C GLU A 18 7.49 -12.15 -1.83
N ALA A 19 7.12 -11.27 -0.93
CA ALA A 19 7.95 -11.00 0.23
C ALA A 19 8.15 -12.30 1.02
N VAL A 20 9.40 -12.59 1.35
CA VAL A 20 9.72 -13.68 2.29
C VAL A 20 9.54 -13.15 3.70
N VAL A 21 8.59 -13.74 4.43
CA VAL A 21 8.23 -13.26 5.76
C VAL A 21 8.46 -14.34 6.80
N SER A 22 9.03 -13.96 7.92
CA SER A 22 9.12 -14.76 9.13
C SER A 22 8.36 -14.09 10.28
N GLU A 23 7.90 -14.90 11.22
CA GLU A 23 7.25 -14.41 12.44
C GLU A 23 8.12 -14.79 13.64
N ARG A 24 8.52 -13.79 14.43
CA ARG A 24 9.23 -13.99 15.69
C ARG A 24 8.57 -13.16 16.78
N ASP A 25 8.18 -13.81 17.88
CA ASP A 25 7.55 -13.16 19.03
C ASP A 25 6.27 -12.36 18.69
N GLY A 26 5.49 -12.82 17.68
CA GLY A 26 4.30 -12.15 17.19
C GLY A 26 4.58 -10.91 16.35
N VAL A 27 5.83 -10.75 15.88
CA VAL A 27 6.28 -9.67 15.00
C VAL A 27 6.57 -10.24 13.62
N LEU A 28 5.89 -9.71 12.61
CA LEU A 28 6.11 -10.05 11.21
C LEU A 28 7.32 -9.27 10.68
N ARG A 29 8.31 -10.00 10.14
CA ARG A 29 9.53 -9.44 9.55
C ARG A 29 9.62 -9.74 8.06
N ALA A 30 10.13 -8.79 7.31
CA ALA A 30 10.61 -9.01 5.95
C ALA A 30 12.02 -9.57 6.02
N ASP A 31 12.19 -10.85 5.73
CA ASP A 31 13.52 -11.48 5.78
C ASP A 31 14.47 -10.89 4.73
N ASP A 32 13.93 -10.38 3.62
CA ASP A 32 14.70 -9.78 2.53
C ASP A 32 15.26 -8.39 2.84
N TYR A 33 14.66 -7.65 3.78
CA TYR A 33 15.04 -6.28 4.11
C TYR A 33 15.50 -6.10 5.55
N ASP A 34 15.51 -7.18 6.34
CA ASP A 34 15.75 -7.16 7.80
C ASP A 34 14.90 -6.09 8.52
N ASP A 35 13.68 -5.89 8.00
CA ASP A 35 12.76 -4.87 8.48
C ASP A 35 11.53 -5.50 9.12
N VAL A 36 10.89 -4.76 10.03
CA VAL A 36 9.72 -5.19 10.77
C VAL A 36 8.49 -4.60 10.09
N TYR A 37 7.62 -5.46 9.54
CA TYR A 37 6.40 -4.95 8.94
C TYR A 37 5.52 -4.22 9.96
N PHE A 38 5.44 -4.73 11.21
CA PHE A 38 4.82 -4.02 12.35
C PHE A 38 5.07 -4.77 13.67
N ALA A 39 5.28 -4.02 14.77
CA ALA A 39 5.10 -4.55 16.11
C ALA A 39 3.58 -4.69 16.37
N ALA A 40 3.12 -5.88 16.64
CA ALA A 40 1.70 -6.26 16.66
C ALA A 40 0.79 -5.40 17.59
N ARG A 41 1.33 -4.59 18.47
CA ARG A 41 0.56 -3.76 19.42
C ARG A 41 0.53 -2.27 19.11
N ASP A 42 1.54 -1.73 18.44
CA ASP A 42 1.70 -0.27 18.28
C ASP A 42 1.62 0.21 16.82
N GLY A 43 1.62 -0.70 15.82
CA GLY A 43 1.66 -0.35 14.41
C GLY A 43 0.54 0.59 13.95
N LEU A 44 -0.70 0.40 14.42
CA LEU A 44 -1.80 1.32 14.09
C LEU A 44 -1.63 2.69 14.74
N ALA A 45 -1.12 2.74 15.97
CA ALA A 45 -0.85 4.01 16.65
C ALA A 45 0.28 4.77 15.96
N GLU A 46 1.32 4.06 15.50
CA GLU A 46 2.41 4.62 14.72
C GLU A 46 1.91 5.15 13.37
N SER A 47 1.15 4.36 12.61
CA SER A 47 0.53 4.78 11.34
C SER A 47 -0.32 6.04 11.52
N ARG A 48 -1.14 6.10 12.58
CA ARG A 48 -1.94 7.28 12.88
C ARG A 48 -1.07 8.49 13.24
N HIS A 49 -0.03 8.28 14.04
CA HIS A 49 0.86 9.35 14.43
C HIS A 49 1.58 9.94 13.21
N VAL A 50 2.12 9.11 12.34
CA VAL A 50 2.89 9.55 11.17
C VAL A 50 1.99 10.18 10.10
N PHE A 51 0.92 9.49 9.69
CA PHE A 51 0.11 9.91 8.53
C PHE A 51 -1.06 10.84 8.88
N ILE A 52 -1.50 10.88 10.12
CA ILE A 52 -2.67 11.65 10.52
C ILE A 52 -2.28 12.81 11.43
N ASP A 53 -1.68 12.52 12.60
CA ASP A 53 -1.41 13.56 13.60
C ASP A 53 -0.23 14.44 13.18
N GLY A 54 0.86 13.83 12.67
CA GLY A 54 2.09 14.53 12.28
C GLY A 54 1.93 15.40 11.02
N THR A 55 0.89 15.20 10.23
CA THR A 55 0.66 15.88 8.94
C THR A 55 -0.45 16.92 8.99
N ASN A 56 -1.09 17.14 10.15
CA ASN A 56 -2.32 17.95 10.25
C ASN A 56 -3.40 17.52 9.24
N PHE A 57 -3.53 16.23 9.02
CA PHE A 57 -4.38 15.60 7.98
C PHE A 57 -5.79 16.22 7.94
N ALA A 58 -6.46 16.26 9.09
CA ALA A 58 -7.85 16.73 9.18
C ALA A 58 -8.00 18.19 8.75
N GLU A 59 -7.09 19.07 9.17
CA GLU A 59 -7.11 20.48 8.79
C GLU A 59 -6.82 20.66 7.30
N THR A 60 -5.83 19.94 6.79
CA THR A 60 -5.43 19.98 5.39
C THR A 60 -6.57 19.49 4.50
N LEU A 61 -7.22 18.37 4.85
CA LEU A 61 -8.36 17.84 4.12
C LEU A 61 -9.58 18.78 4.17
N HIS A 62 -9.85 19.39 5.33
CA HIS A 62 -10.95 20.35 5.47
C HIS A 62 -10.76 21.56 4.55
N ARG A 63 -9.52 22.00 4.38
CA ARG A 63 -9.18 23.18 3.54
C ARG A 63 -9.21 22.87 2.05
N HIS A 64 -8.66 21.75 1.64
CA HIS A 64 -8.40 21.45 0.22
C HIS A 64 -9.43 20.51 -0.40
N LYS A 65 -10.13 19.69 0.39
CA LYS A 65 -11.09 18.68 -0.07
C LYS A 65 -10.50 17.57 -0.97
N HIS A 66 -9.33 17.77 -1.50
CA HIS A 66 -8.57 16.80 -2.28
C HIS A 66 -7.14 16.76 -1.74
N LEU A 67 -6.66 15.55 -1.43
CA LEU A 67 -5.29 15.34 -1.01
C LEU A 67 -4.65 14.20 -1.82
N THR A 68 -3.39 14.38 -2.13
CA THR A 68 -2.51 13.33 -2.64
C THR A 68 -1.58 12.89 -1.50
N ILE A 69 -1.70 11.63 -1.12
CA ILE A 69 -0.86 10.99 -0.10
C ILE A 69 0.06 10.02 -0.80
N ALA A 70 1.33 9.99 -0.43
CA ALA A 70 2.26 9.02 -0.99
C ALA A 70 3.07 8.30 0.09
N GLU A 71 3.43 7.05 -0.16
CA GLU A 71 4.32 6.26 0.68
C GLU A 71 5.20 5.31 -0.13
N THR A 72 6.37 4.98 0.40
CA THR A 72 7.22 3.88 -0.08
C THR A 72 7.11 2.70 0.88
N GLY A 73 6.89 1.48 0.31
CA GLY A 73 6.63 0.28 1.09
C GLY A 73 5.16 0.19 1.54
N PHE A 74 4.27 -0.24 0.63
CA PHE A 74 2.86 -0.45 0.99
C PHE A 74 2.68 -1.52 2.08
N GLY A 75 3.51 -2.56 2.04
CA GLY A 75 3.51 -3.63 3.02
C GLY A 75 2.15 -4.31 3.18
N SER A 76 1.60 -4.31 4.40
CA SER A 76 0.24 -4.79 4.65
C SER A 76 -0.85 -3.77 4.30
N GLY A 77 -0.51 -2.52 4.00
CA GLY A 77 -1.44 -1.44 3.77
C GLY A 77 -2.04 -0.84 5.06
N LEU A 78 -1.39 -1.04 6.21
CA LEU A 78 -1.92 -0.54 7.49
C LEU A 78 -2.04 0.99 7.53
N ASN A 79 -1.07 1.71 6.94
CA ASN A 79 -1.15 3.17 6.79
C ASN A 79 -2.37 3.59 5.98
N PHE A 80 -2.61 2.90 4.87
CA PHE A 80 -3.80 3.12 4.03
C PHE A 80 -5.09 2.86 4.80
N LEU A 81 -5.17 1.77 5.60
CA LEU A 81 -6.33 1.48 6.43
C LEU A 81 -6.55 2.54 7.51
N ALA A 82 -5.47 3.07 8.11
CA ALA A 82 -5.55 4.16 9.08
C ALA A 82 -6.15 5.44 8.45
N VAL A 83 -5.79 5.74 7.20
CA VAL A 83 -6.38 6.84 6.44
C VAL A 83 -7.86 6.59 6.17
N LEU A 84 -8.24 5.38 5.70
CA LEU A 84 -9.66 5.04 5.48
C LEU A 84 -10.50 5.16 6.76
N ASP A 85 -9.95 4.77 7.91
CA ASP A 85 -10.64 4.86 9.20
C ASP A 85 -10.90 6.33 9.60
N VAL A 86 -9.92 7.20 9.42
CA VAL A 86 -10.08 8.63 9.72
C VAL A 86 -11.09 9.29 8.78
N LEU A 87 -11.10 8.89 7.51
CA LEU A 87 -12.00 9.45 6.49
C LEU A 87 -13.48 9.19 6.77
N GLN A 88 -13.83 8.23 7.63
CA GLN A 88 -15.22 8.02 8.07
C GLN A 88 -15.85 9.25 8.74
N LYS A 89 -15.03 10.18 9.23
CA LYS A 89 -15.47 11.43 9.88
C LYS A 89 -15.74 12.57 8.89
N PHE A 90 -15.49 12.32 7.60
CA PHE A 90 -15.62 13.32 6.54
C PHE A 90 -16.62 12.85 5.48
N SER A 91 -17.36 13.78 4.88
CA SER A 91 -18.39 13.45 3.86
C SER A 91 -18.06 13.96 2.47
N ASP A 92 -17.17 14.92 2.35
CA ASP A 92 -16.87 15.60 1.09
C ASP A 92 -15.35 15.72 0.92
N TYR A 93 -14.79 14.70 0.23
CA TYR A 93 -13.35 14.61 -0.01
C TYR A 93 -13.03 13.78 -1.24
N GLN A 94 -11.81 13.96 -1.76
CA GLN A 94 -11.17 13.09 -2.74
C GLN A 94 -9.74 12.79 -2.25
N ILE A 95 -9.35 11.53 -2.27
CA ILE A 95 -7.99 11.11 -1.91
C ILE A 95 -7.39 10.34 -3.08
N ASP A 96 -6.21 10.77 -3.52
CA ASP A 96 -5.29 9.96 -4.31
C ASP A 96 -4.22 9.40 -3.37
N TYR A 97 -4.25 8.11 -3.12
CA TYR A 97 -3.26 7.43 -2.31
C TYR A 97 -2.30 6.68 -3.24
N ILE A 98 -1.04 7.10 -3.27
CA ILE A 98 0.00 6.56 -4.16
C ILE A 98 0.97 5.75 -3.31
N ALA A 99 1.04 4.47 -3.53
CA ALA A 99 1.92 3.57 -2.79
C ALA A 99 2.83 2.79 -3.74
N PHE A 100 4.06 2.56 -3.29
CA PHE A 100 5.07 1.81 -4.04
C PHE A 100 5.40 0.53 -3.26
N GLU A 101 5.42 -0.62 -3.96
CA GLU A 101 5.70 -1.90 -3.31
C GLU A 101 6.49 -2.82 -4.26
N ALA A 102 7.70 -3.15 -3.86
CA ALA A 102 8.59 -3.99 -4.67
C ALA A 102 8.27 -5.48 -4.54
N ARG A 103 7.83 -5.92 -3.34
CA ARG A 103 7.57 -7.32 -3.01
C ARG A 103 6.24 -7.47 -2.28
N PRO A 104 5.12 -7.49 -3.01
CA PRO A 104 3.79 -7.54 -2.41
C PRO A 104 3.60 -8.72 -1.48
N LEU A 105 3.09 -8.46 -0.29
CA LEU A 105 2.74 -9.49 0.68
C LEU A 105 1.63 -10.40 0.15
N PRO A 106 1.67 -11.71 0.46
CA PRO A 106 0.53 -12.60 0.24
C PRO A 106 -0.72 -12.12 0.97
N ALA A 107 -1.89 -12.30 0.36
CA ALA A 107 -3.16 -11.85 0.93
C ALA A 107 -3.47 -12.46 2.30
N ASP A 108 -3.07 -13.73 2.54
CA ASP A 108 -3.25 -14.40 3.82
C ASP A 108 -2.34 -13.80 4.91
N VAL A 109 -1.15 -13.33 4.55
CA VAL A 109 -0.24 -12.62 5.46
C VAL A 109 -0.85 -11.27 5.84
N ILE A 110 -1.35 -10.51 4.85
CA ILE A 110 -2.07 -9.24 5.09
C ILE A 110 -3.26 -9.48 6.03
N ALA A 111 -4.10 -10.48 5.74
CA ALA A 111 -5.26 -10.82 6.57
C ALA A 111 -4.88 -11.14 8.02
N ARG A 112 -3.81 -11.95 8.21
CA ARG A 112 -3.30 -12.27 9.57
C ARG A 112 -2.79 -11.04 10.30
N THR A 113 -2.06 -10.17 9.62
CA THR A 113 -1.59 -8.90 10.19
C THR A 113 -2.76 -8.03 10.64
N HIS A 114 -3.78 -7.90 9.81
CA HIS A 114 -4.95 -7.08 10.09
C HIS A 114 -5.86 -7.65 11.20
N ALA A 115 -5.81 -8.96 11.46
CA ALA A 115 -6.56 -9.59 12.55
C ALA A 115 -6.21 -9.02 13.94
N GLY A 116 -5.02 -8.43 14.08
CA GLY A 116 -4.60 -7.67 15.26
C GLY A 116 -5.34 -6.35 15.49
N PHE A 117 -6.10 -5.87 14.48
CA PHE A 117 -6.77 -4.56 14.51
C PHE A 117 -8.27 -4.67 14.21
N PRO A 118 -9.09 -5.19 15.16
CA PRO A 118 -10.52 -5.43 14.91
C PRO A 118 -11.32 -4.20 14.49
N SER A 119 -10.90 -3.00 14.90
CA SER A 119 -11.54 -1.73 14.49
C SER A 119 -11.43 -1.45 13.00
N LEU A 120 -10.46 -2.05 12.32
CA LEU A 120 -10.22 -1.89 10.88
C LEU A 120 -10.79 -3.03 10.03
N ALA A 121 -11.54 -3.97 10.62
CA ALA A 121 -11.97 -5.20 9.94
C ALA A 121 -12.72 -4.94 8.62
N ALA A 122 -13.62 -3.95 8.57
CA ALA A 122 -14.35 -3.61 7.36
C ALA A 122 -13.43 -3.06 6.25
N HIS A 123 -12.46 -2.22 6.62
CA HIS A 123 -11.47 -1.68 5.68
C HIS A 123 -10.51 -2.76 5.20
N SER A 124 -10.10 -3.65 6.10
CA SER A 124 -9.28 -4.82 5.76
C SER A 124 -9.96 -5.72 4.73
N THR A 125 -11.24 -6.05 4.93
CA THR A 125 -12.01 -6.82 3.96
C THR A 125 -12.06 -6.11 2.61
N ALA A 126 -12.40 -4.81 2.60
CA ALA A 126 -12.45 -4.03 1.37
C ALA A 126 -11.10 -4.00 0.65
N LEU A 127 -9.97 -3.89 1.37
CA LEU A 127 -8.64 -3.94 0.76
C LEU A 127 -8.36 -5.31 0.16
N LEU A 128 -8.57 -6.39 0.92
CA LEU A 128 -8.29 -7.76 0.47
C LEU A 128 -9.12 -8.15 -0.77
N ASP A 129 -10.38 -7.72 -0.83
CA ASP A 129 -11.26 -7.96 -1.98
C ASP A 129 -10.83 -7.20 -3.25
N ASN A 130 -10.03 -6.14 -3.10
CA ASN A 130 -9.56 -5.27 -4.19
C ASN A 130 -8.05 -5.37 -4.44
N LEU A 131 -7.33 -6.27 -3.77
CA LEU A 131 -5.90 -6.44 -4.03
C LEU A 131 -5.66 -6.87 -5.48
N PRO A 132 -4.82 -6.14 -6.22
CA PRO A 132 -4.53 -6.49 -7.60
C PRO A 132 -3.62 -7.73 -7.68
N PRO A 133 -3.59 -8.41 -8.82
CA PRO A 133 -2.59 -9.44 -9.08
C PRO A 133 -1.18 -8.83 -9.02
N ARG A 134 -0.19 -9.61 -8.58
CA ARG A 134 1.20 -9.17 -8.40
C ARG A 134 1.96 -9.01 -9.73
N TRP A 135 1.43 -8.23 -10.63
CA TRP A 135 2.09 -7.88 -11.89
C TRP A 135 2.76 -6.52 -11.76
N PRO A 136 3.98 -6.34 -12.29
CA PRO A 136 4.63 -5.03 -12.32
C PRO A 136 3.75 -3.99 -13.00
N GLY A 137 3.79 -2.76 -12.49
CA GLY A 137 3.05 -1.63 -13.06
C GLY A 137 2.14 -0.96 -12.06
N VAL A 138 1.25 -0.11 -12.57
CA VAL A 138 0.32 0.68 -11.75
C VAL A 138 -1.05 0.04 -11.75
N HIS A 139 -1.56 -0.22 -10.57
CA HIS A 139 -2.89 -0.75 -10.33
C HIS A 139 -3.76 0.30 -9.65
N LEU A 140 -4.93 0.57 -10.22
CA LEU A 140 -5.87 1.54 -9.67
C LEU A 140 -7.03 0.81 -8.99
N CYS A 141 -7.16 1.01 -7.68
CA CYS A 141 -8.25 0.46 -6.87
C CYS A 141 -9.10 1.59 -6.30
N HIS A 142 -10.41 1.39 -6.23
CA HIS A 142 -11.37 2.39 -5.77
C HIS A 142 -12.01 1.98 -4.45
N PHE A 143 -12.07 2.93 -3.51
CA PHE A 143 -12.71 2.75 -2.20
C PHE A 143 -13.68 3.89 -1.92
N ASN A 144 -14.54 3.70 -0.92
CA ASN A 144 -15.50 4.72 -0.47
C ASN A 144 -16.28 5.34 -1.65
N GLN A 145 -16.87 4.47 -2.51
CA GLN A 145 -17.64 4.89 -3.68
C GLN A 145 -16.85 5.77 -4.68
N GLY A 146 -15.53 5.56 -4.75
CA GLY A 146 -14.64 6.29 -5.66
C GLY A 146 -14.05 7.58 -5.07
N GLN A 147 -14.37 7.91 -3.82
CA GLN A 147 -13.76 9.05 -3.14
C GLN A 147 -12.28 8.81 -2.78
N VAL A 148 -11.86 7.56 -2.68
CA VAL A 148 -10.46 7.18 -2.47
C VAL A 148 -9.99 6.34 -3.64
N ARG A 149 -8.91 6.75 -4.27
CA ARG A 149 -8.21 6.06 -5.35
C ARG A 149 -6.84 5.63 -4.84
N LEU A 150 -6.64 4.32 -4.72
CA LEU A 150 -5.33 3.75 -4.41
C LEU A 150 -4.61 3.46 -5.74
N HIS A 151 -3.52 4.16 -5.98
CA HIS A 151 -2.58 3.93 -7.06
C HIS A 151 -1.43 3.07 -6.51
N LEU A 152 -1.53 1.77 -6.67
CA LEU A 152 -0.53 0.83 -6.15
C LEU A 152 0.47 0.49 -7.26
N HIS A 153 1.68 1.01 -7.10
CA HIS A 153 2.80 0.80 -8.01
C HIS A 153 3.58 -0.44 -7.57
N TYR A 154 3.46 -1.52 -8.32
CA TYR A 154 4.23 -2.73 -8.09
C TYR A 154 5.55 -2.70 -8.85
N GLY A 155 6.66 -2.62 -8.14
CA GLY A 155 8.03 -2.52 -8.61
C GLY A 155 8.93 -1.76 -7.64
N GLU A 156 10.22 -1.72 -7.95
CA GLU A 156 11.19 -0.96 -7.14
C GLU A 156 10.81 0.54 -7.10
N ALA A 157 10.81 1.11 -5.90
CA ALA A 157 10.35 2.48 -5.68
C ALA A 157 11.13 3.49 -6.51
N GLU A 158 12.45 3.33 -6.65
CA GLU A 158 13.31 4.20 -7.45
C GLU A 158 12.86 4.23 -8.92
N ASP A 159 12.62 3.06 -9.52
CA ASP A 159 12.20 2.93 -10.91
C ASP A 159 10.79 3.49 -11.13
N CYS A 160 9.88 3.19 -10.20
CA CYS A 160 8.50 3.67 -10.26
C CYS A 160 8.44 5.20 -10.10
N LEU A 161 9.18 5.77 -9.18
CA LEU A 161 9.25 7.22 -8.95
C LEU A 161 9.85 7.95 -10.16
N ALA A 162 10.90 7.40 -10.78
CA ALA A 162 11.51 7.99 -11.97
C ALA A 162 10.51 8.13 -13.15
N GLN A 163 9.50 7.27 -13.20
CA GLN A 163 8.46 7.25 -14.23
C GLN A 163 7.17 7.98 -13.81
N SER A 164 7.06 8.39 -12.55
CA SER A 164 5.87 9.03 -12.00
C SER A 164 5.94 10.56 -12.11
N ARG A 165 4.76 11.18 -12.16
CA ARG A 165 4.61 12.65 -12.14
C ARG A 165 3.42 13.00 -11.24
N PHE A 166 3.67 13.39 -10.01
CA PHE A 166 2.67 13.85 -9.06
C PHE A 166 3.28 14.81 -8.05
N CYS A 167 2.43 15.50 -7.29
CA CYS A 167 2.83 16.25 -6.11
C CYS A 167 2.06 15.68 -4.93
N ALA A 168 2.77 15.22 -3.91
CA ALA A 168 2.14 14.74 -2.68
C ALA A 168 1.97 15.89 -1.69
N ASP A 169 0.79 15.95 -1.05
CA ASP A 169 0.50 16.84 0.07
C ASP A 169 1.02 16.23 1.37
N ILE A 170 1.04 14.90 1.43
CA ILE A 170 1.53 14.09 2.56
C ILE A 170 2.43 13.00 2.01
N TRP A 171 3.60 12.87 2.65
CA TRP A 171 4.56 11.84 2.28
C TRP A 171 5.04 11.11 3.55
#